data_6be9d8ec7462c2b896be8ab8cf3c706d
#
_entry.id   6be9d8ec7462c2b896be8ab8cf3c706d
#
_cell.length_a   1.000
_cell.length_b   1.000
_cell.length_c   1.000
_cell.angle_alpha   90.00
_cell.angle_beta   90.00
_cell.angle_gamma   90.00
#
_symmetry.space_group_name_H-M   'P 1'
#
loop_
_entity.id
_entity.type
_entity.pdbx_description
1 polymer ?
#
loop_
_entity_poly.entity_id
_entity_poly.type
_entity_poly.pdbx_seq_one_letter_code
_entity_poly.pdbx_strand_id
1 'polypeptide(L)'
;MNEPNQNQLPAVDIRDVAFRYPPSGVGEQGIEVLSDITMRVQPNTRLGILGPNGGGKSTLIKLILGILEPNAGEISVFGHRPTQARRKGLIGYLPQRIGADLDWPLSVEQVIAMPLRAKLKPWQKLSDEDQASIDRAIELLEVDQLRDRRIGALSGGQLQRTMIARAISTRPKLLVLDEPTLGVDIAGQQRFSSLIDTISDELGLTTIVVTHDMRALVAVADRVACLSRTLHFHDTPDGLTPAVLAQVFAHDIEPILGAVHIDAHAADDCDDPAHAHHHDCGHDHKGDAS
;
A
#
# COMPACT_ATOMS: atom_id res chain seq x y z
N MET A 1 -11.65 -23.72 -0.30
CA MET A 1 -12.01 -22.43 0.35
C MET A 1 -12.02 -22.68 1.84
N ASN A 2 -10.97 -22.24 2.56
CA ASN A 2 -10.96 -22.33 4.02
C ASN A 2 -11.71 -21.12 4.56
N GLU A 3 -12.81 -21.34 5.25
CA GLU A 3 -13.47 -20.29 6.04
C GLU A 3 -12.45 -19.68 7.02
N PRO A 4 -12.38 -18.35 7.16
CA PRO A 4 -11.45 -17.72 8.10
C PRO A 4 -11.81 -18.17 9.52
N ASN A 5 -10.85 -18.78 10.19
CA ASN A 5 -10.97 -19.21 11.57
C ASN A 5 -11.23 -17.99 12.48
N GLN A 6 -12.48 -17.78 12.88
CA GLN A 6 -12.94 -16.61 13.65
C GLN A 6 -12.28 -16.47 15.04
N ASN A 7 -11.43 -17.43 15.44
CA ASN A 7 -10.81 -17.50 16.76
C ASN A 7 -9.33 -17.04 16.76
N GLN A 8 -8.77 -16.61 15.64
CA GLN A 8 -7.42 -16.06 15.59
C GLN A 8 -7.45 -14.54 15.79
N LEU A 9 -6.50 -14.02 16.60
CA LEU A 9 -6.30 -12.57 16.73
C LEU A 9 -6.04 -11.96 15.35
N PRO A 10 -6.76 -10.88 14.97
CA PRO A 10 -6.54 -10.22 13.70
C PRO A 10 -5.11 -9.68 13.61
N ALA A 11 -4.56 -9.68 12.40
CA ALA A 11 -3.26 -9.08 12.13
C ALA A 11 -3.29 -7.57 12.36
N VAL A 12 -4.37 -6.92 11.90
CA VAL A 12 -4.66 -5.51 12.19
C VAL A 12 -6.12 -5.37 12.56
N ASP A 13 -6.42 -4.74 13.68
CA ASP A 13 -7.78 -4.42 14.14
C ASP A 13 -7.86 -2.91 14.38
N ILE A 14 -8.72 -2.23 13.63
CA ILE A 14 -8.95 -0.79 13.67
C ILE A 14 -10.40 -0.59 14.04
N ARG A 15 -10.69 0.20 15.09
CA ARG A 15 -12.04 0.43 15.61
C ARG A 15 -12.29 1.92 15.81
N ASP A 16 -13.24 2.46 15.07
CA ASP A 16 -13.77 3.83 15.18
C ASP A 16 -12.66 4.89 15.20
N VAL A 17 -11.63 4.70 14.36
CA VAL A 17 -10.44 5.53 14.36
C VAL A 17 -10.69 6.82 13.60
N ALA A 18 -10.41 7.94 14.28
CA ALA A 18 -10.33 9.26 13.67
C ALA A 18 -8.94 9.87 13.89
N PHE A 19 -8.49 10.64 12.90
CA PHE A 19 -7.22 11.34 12.98
C PHE A 19 -7.27 12.71 12.32
N ARG A 20 -6.76 13.69 13.07
CA ARG A 20 -6.64 15.10 12.67
C ARG A 20 -5.21 15.58 12.94
N TYR A 21 -4.56 16.15 11.93
CA TYR A 21 -3.30 16.85 12.16
C TYR A 21 -3.52 18.10 12.98
N PRO A 22 -2.59 18.45 13.88
CA PRO A 22 -2.69 19.69 14.64
C PRO A 22 -2.65 20.90 13.70
N PRO A 23 -3.23 22.06 14.10
CA PRO A 23 -3.17 23.28 13.31
C PRO A 23 -1.71 23.71 13.10
N SER A 24 -1.43 24.27 11.92
CA SER A 24 -0.09 24.79 11.57
C SER A 24 0.15 26.20 12.08
N GLY A 25 -0.89 26.93 12.49
CA GLY A 25 -0.83 28.32 12.96
C GLY A 25 -1.82 28.65 14.05
N VAL A 26 -1.62 29.83 14.68
CA VAL A 26 -2.51 30.34 15.73
C VAL A 26 -3.86 30.73 15.11
N GLY A 27 -4.96 30.11 15.58
CA GLY A 27 -6.33 30.38 15.10
C GLY A 27 -6.78 29.47 13.95
N GLU A 28 -5.94 28.58 13.45
CA GLU A 28 -6.34 27.57 12.47
C GLU A 28 -6.96 26.35 13.13
N GLN A 29 -7.91 25.71 12.45
CA GLN A 29 -8.41 24.40 12.86
C GLN A 29 -7.52 23.30 12.27
N GLY A 30 -7.23 22.26 13.05
CA GLY A 30 -6.51 21.10 12.55
C GLY A 30 -7.24 20.41 11.39
N ILE A 31 -6.47 19.80 10.48
CA ILE A 31 -6.99 19.14 9.27
C ILE A 31 -7.40 17.72 9.63
N GLU A 32 -8.68 17.41 9.54
CA GLU A 32 -9.18 16.03 9.66
C GLU A 32 -8.89 15.25 8.39
N VAL A 33 -8.20 14.13 8.57
CA VAL A 33 -7.72 13.28 7.46
C VAL A 33 -8.39 11.92 7.47
N LEU A 34 -8.73 11.40 8.63
CA LEU A 34 -9.45 10.13 8.79
C LEU A 34 -10.60 10.32 9.76
N SER A 35 -11.76 9.76 9.41
CA SER A 35 -12.97 9.80 10.22
C SER A 35 -13.64 8.42 10.20
N ASP A 36 -13.94 7.90 11.38
CA ASP A 36 -14.74 6.69 11.59
C ASP A 36 -14.22 5.45 10.82
N ILE A 37 -12.92 5.19 10.91
CA ILE A 37 -12.31 4.04 10.25
C ILE A 37 -12.46 2.80 11.13
N THR A 38 -13.22 1.83 10.65
CA THR A 38 -13.32 0.50 11.27
C THR A 38 -12.99 -0.56 10.23
N MET A 39 -11.91 -1.33 10.47
CA MET A 39 -11.41 -2.34 9.54
C MET A 39 -10.67 -3.46 10.29
N ARG A 40 -10.82 -4.68 9.83
CA ARG A 40 -10.12 -5.84 10.38
C ARG A 40 -9.40 -6.61 9.28
N VAL A 41 -8.11 -6.87 9.48
CA VAL A 41 -7.27 -7.66 8.57
C VAL A 41 -6.93 -8.98 9.25
N GLN A 42 -7.23 -10.09 8.60
CA GLN A 42 -6.89 -11.42 9.11
C GLN A 42 -5.42 -11.74 8.88
N PRO A 43 -4.80 -12.62 9.70
CA PRO A 43 -3.46 -13.14 9.42
C PRO A 43 -3.38 -13.82 8.05
N ASN A 44 -2.21 -13.73 7.41
CA ASN A 44 -1.93 -14.33 6.10
C ASN A 44 -2.85 -13.83 4.97
N THR A 45 -3.37 -12.61 5.11
CA THR A 45 -4.18 -11.94 4.07
C THR A 45 -3.35 -10.85 3.39
N ARG A 46 -3.50 -10.72 2.09
CA ARG A 46 -2.96 -9.61 1.30
C ARG A 46 -4.04 -8.57 1.10
N LEU A 47 -3.95 -7.47 1.86
CA LEU A 47 -4.87 -6.35 1.78
C LEU A 47 -4.32 -5.27 0.86
N GLY A 48 -5.06 -4.89 -0.16
CA GLY A 48 -4.82 -3.71 -0.96
C GLY A 48 -5.59 -2.50 -0.42
N ILE A 49 -4.92 -1.35 -0.24
CA ILE A 49 -5.59 -0.09 0.10
C ILE A 49 -5.53 0.84 -1.09
N LEU A 50 -6.71 1.13 -1.64
CA LEU A 50 -6.92 2.01 -2.78
C LEU A 50 -7.53 3.35 -2.32
N GLY A 51 -7.22 4.43 -3.02
CA GLY A 51 -7.87 5.73 -2.80
C GLY A 51 -7.13 6.89 -3.44
N PRO A 52 -7.77 8.08 -3.50
CA PRO A 52 -7.21 9.26 -4.12
C PRO A 52 -5.99 9.80 -3.36
N ASN A 53 -5.25 10.69 -4.02
CA ASN A 53 -4.21 11.45 -3.35
C ASN A 53 -4.84 12.35 -2.27
N GLY A 54 -4.24 12.37 -1.08
CA GLY A 54 -4.84 13.07 0.07
C GLY A 54 -5.98 12.30 0.78
N GLY A 55 -6.39 11.12 0.30
CA GLY A 55 -7.45 10.30 0.90
C GLY A 55 -7.11 9.65 2.27
N GLY A 56 -5.94 9.95 2.83
CA GLY A 56 -5.58 9.48 4.19
C GLY A 56 -4.76 8.18 4.23
N LYS A 57 -4.45 7.56 3.08
CA LYS A 57 -3.73 6.27 3.01
C LYS A 57 -2.41 6.27 3.80
N SER A 58 -1.53 7.21 3.53
CA SER A 58 -0.23 7.31 4.23
C SER A 58 -0.39 7.65 5.72
N THR A 59 -1.47 8.36 6.09
CA THR A 59 -1.80 8.62 7.49
C THR A 59 -2.24 7.33 8.19
N LEU A 60 -3.10 6.54 7.55
CA LEU A 60 -3.51 5.24 8.07
C LEU A 60 -2.31 4.29 8.27
N ILE A 61 -1.40 4.24 7.28
CA ILE A 61 -0.14 3.49 7.44
C ILE A 61 0.65 3.99 8.66
N LYS A 62 0.84 5.29 8.81
CA LYS A 62 1.59 5.86 9.95
C LYS A 62 0.96 5.52 11.29
N LEU A 63 -0.36 5.42 11.36
CA LEU A 63 -1.10 4.96 12.55
C LEU A 63 -0.86 3.46 12.81
N ILE A 64 -0.96 2.60 11.79
CA ILE A 64 -0.68 1.15 11.89
C ILE A 64 0.78 0.91 12.31
N LEU A 65 1.72 1.74 11.83
CA LEU A 65 3.13 1.68 12.21
C LEU A 65 3.42 2.25 13.62
N GLY A 66 2.43 2.90 14.25
CA GLY A 66 2.63 3.60 15.52
C GLY A 66 3.63 4.75 15.42
N ILE A 67 3.68 5.43 14.27
CA ILE A 67 4.38 6.71 14.07
C ILE A 67 3.48 7.85 14.50
N LEU A 68 2.17 7.72 14.27
CA LEU A 68 1.13 8.60 14.74
C LEU A 68 0.24 7.86 15.73
N GLU A 69 -0.44 8.60 16.60
CA GLU A 69 -1.46 8.08 17.51
C GLU A 69 -2.83 8.64 17.08
N PRO A 70 -3.91 7.84 17.07
CA PRO A 70 -5.23 8.31 16.68
C PRO A 70 -5.78 9.30 17.72
N ASN A 71 -6.60 10.26 17.28
CA ASN A 71 -7.31 11.19 18.18
C ASN A 71 -8.52 10.52 18.85
N ALA A 72 -9.11 9.51 18.17
CA ALA A 72 -10.20 8.69 18.69
C ALA A 72 -10.08 7.26 18.15
N GLY A 73 -10.72 6.31 18.85
CA GLY A 73 -10.69 4.90 18.48
C GLY A 73 -9.40 4.19 18.88
N GLU A 74 -9.27 2.95 18.44
CA GLU A 74 -8.15 2.08 18.82
C GLU A 74 -7.61 1.31 17.62
N ILE A 75 -6.29 1.10 17.62
CA ILE A 75 -5.60 0.24 16.65
C ILE A 75 -4.78 -0.81 17.39
N SER A 76 -4.89 -2.04 16.96
CA SER A 76 -3.99 -3.11 17.40
C SER A 76 -3.39 -3.87 16.21
N VAL A 77 -2.15 -4.34 16.38
CA VAL A 77 -1.42 -5.16 15.42
C VAL A 77 -1.01 -6.43 16.12
N PHE A 78 -1.58 -7.57 15.72
CA PHE A 78 -1.45 -8.87 16.40
C PHE A 78 -1.72 -8.75 17.91
N GLY A 79 -2.77 -8.01 18.30
CA GLY A 79 -3.15 -7.78 19.70
C GLY A 79 -2.23 -6.85 20.50
N HIS A 80 -1.25 -6.20 19.85
CA HIS A 80 -0.36 -5.23 20.49
C HIS A 80 -0.70 -3.82 20.01
N ARG A 81 -0.44 -2.80 20.84
CA ARG A 81 -0.44 -1.42 20.38
C ARG A 81 0.59 -1.25 19.25
N PRO A 82 0.34 -0.44 18.21
CA PRO A 82 1.24 -0.29 17.07
C PRO A 82 2.70 -0.01 17.44
N THR A 83 2.94 0.88 18.42
CA THR A 83 4.28 1.18 18.92
C THR A 83 4.99 -0.03 19.53
N GLN A 84 4.25 -0.92 20.20
CA GLN A 84 4.79 -2.15 20.79
C GLN A 84 5.06 -3.21 19.70
N ALA A 85 4.13 -3.37 18.73
CA ALA A 85 4.30 -4.26 17.59
C ALA A 85 5.57 -3.91 16.79
N ARG A 86 5.78 -2.61 16.53
CA ARG A 86 6.98 -2.11 15.85
C ARG A 86 8.26 -2.42 16.66
N ARG A 87 8.29 -2.14 17.96
CA ARG A 87 9.44 -2.44 18.82
C ARG A 87 9.77 -3.94 18.87
N LYS A 88 8.76 -4.79 18.83
CA LYS A 88 8.93 -6.25 18.75
C LYS A 88 9.42 -6.73 17.38
N GLY A 89 9.47 -5.88 16.36
CA GLY A 89 9.85 -6.25 15.00
C GLY A 89 8.76 -7.02 14.26
N LEU A 90 7.49 -6.93 14.69
CA LEU A 90 6.37 -7.60 14.04
C LEU A 90 5.98 -6.94 12.71
N ILE A 91 6.46 -5.72 12.42
CA ILE A 91 6.10 -4.94 11.25
C ILE A 91 7.36 -4.65 10.42
N GLY A 92 7.35 -5.10 9.16
CA GLY A 92 8.25 -4.67 8.10
C GLY A 92 7.61 -3.55 7.29
N TYR A 93 8.38 -2.55 6.87
CA TYR A 93 7.84 -1.39 6.15
C TYR A 93 8.74 -0.96 4.99
N LEU A 94 8.12 -0.81 3.82
CA LEU A 94 8.70 -0.18 2.65
C LEU A 94 8.00 1.17 2.42
N PRO A 95 8.67 2.32 2.61
CA PRO A 95 8.09 3.64 2.38
C PRO A 95 8.00 3.96 0.88
N GLN A 96 7.05 4.83 0.50
CA GLN A 96 6.85 5.34 -0.86
C GLN A 96 8.11 5.96 -1.45
N ARG A 97 8.83 6.75 -0.65
CA ARG A 97 10.12 7.31 -1.04
C ARG A 97 11.21 6.65 -0.22
N ILE A 98 12.14 6.07 -0.91
CA ILE A 98 13.37 5.61 -0.28
C ILE A 98 14.19 6.86 0.01
N GLY A 99 13.93 7.49 1.17
CA GLY A 99 14.64 8.67 1.65
C GLY A 99 16.07 8.34 2.12
N ALA A 100 16.66 7.26 1.60
CA ALA A 100 18.05 6.95 1.83
C ALA A 100 18.88 7.97 1.04
N ASP A 101 19.81 8.61 1.70
CA ASP A 101 20.91 9.30 1.04
C ASP A 101 21.73 8.22 0.34
N LEU A 102 21.51 8.06 -0.98
CA LEU A 102 22.13 7.01 -1.80
C LEU A 102 23.65 7.23 -1.92
N ASP A 103 24.16 8.39 -1.53
CA ASP A 103 25.58 8.69 -1.49
C ASP A 103 26.31 8.02 -0.33
N TRP A 104 25.58 7.45 0.63
CA TRP A 104 26.20 6.71 1.73
C TRP A 104 26.91 5.45 1.19
N PRO A 105 28.16 5.20 1.59
CA PRO A 105 28.96 4.08 1.09
C PRO A 105 28.58 2.73 1.74
N LEU A 106 27.28 2.45 1.81
CA LEU A 106 26.74 1.21 2.40
C LEU A 106 26.53 0.16 1.32
N SER A 107 26.89 -1.09 1.62
CA SER A 107 26.59 -2.23 0.77
C SER A 107 25.14 -2.70 0.96
N VAL A 108 24.63 -3.48 0.00
CA VAL A 108 23.30 -4.11 0.03
C VAL A 108 23.13 -4.89 1.34
N GLU A 109 24.09 -5.76 1.70
CA GLU A 109 24.01 -6.52 2.95
C GLU A 109 23.95 -5.64 4.18
N GLN A 110 24.77 -4.57 4.22
CA GLN A 110 24.75 -3.63 5.33
C GLN A 110 23.39 -2.96 5.50
N VAL A 111 22.74 -2.57 4.39
CA VAL A 111 21.41 -1.96 4.41
C VAL A 111 20.34 -2.96 4.87
N ILE A 112 20.40 -4.21 4.40
CA ILE A 112 19.48 -5.28 4.82
C ILE A 112 19.63 -5.59 6.31
N ALA A 113 20.86 -5.57 6.82
CA ALA A 113 21.19 -5.84 8.23
C ALA A 113 20.82 -4.67 9.18
N MET A 114 20.61 -3.45 8.68
CA MET A 114 20.38 -2.26 9.52
C MET A 114 19.32 -2.42 10.60
N PRO A 115 18.11 -2.94 10.33
CA PRO A 115 17.05 -3.05 11.33
C PRO A 115 17.41 -3.97 12.49
N LEU A 116 18.21 -5.02 12.22
CA LEU A 116 18.70 -5.95 13.23
C LEU A 116 19.86 -5.33 14.02
N ARG A 117 20.80 -4.71 13.32
CA ARG A 117 21.94 -4.00 13.96
C ARG A 117 21.49 -2.85 14.86
N ALA A 118 20.42 -2.13 14.51
CA ALA A 118 19.89 -1.03 15.30
C ALA A 118 19.37 -1.46 16.69
N LYS A 119 19.11 -2.75 16.91
CA LYS A 119 18.71 -3.30 18.21
C LYS A 119 19.90 -3.71 19.09
N LEU A 120 21.08 -3.77 18.52
CA LEU A 120 22.30 -4.25 19.19
C LEU A 120 23.05 -3.11 19.88
N LYS A 121 23.78 -3.46 20.95
CA LYS A 121 24.78 -2.56 21.52
C LYS A 121 25.98 -2.45 20.57
N PRO A 122 26.77 -1.37 20.61
CA PRO A 122 27.87 -1.13 19.66
C PRO A 122 28.90 -2.27 19.53
N TRP A 123 29.09 -3.03 20.62
CA TRP A 123 30.05 -4.16 20.68
C TRP A 123 29.40 -5.53 20.43
N GLN A 124 28.09 -5.57 20.23
CA GLN A 124 27.35 -6.83 20.06
C GLN A 124 27.34 -7.20 18.59
N LYS A 125 27.62 -8.48 18.31
CA LYS A 125 27.51 -9.06 16.97
C LYS A 125 26.09 -9.54 16.72
N LEU A 126 25.70 -9.65 15.45
CA LEU A 126 24.50 -10.35 15.03
C LEU A 126 24.57 -11.81 15.51
N SER A 127 23.44 -12.36 15.91
CA SER A 127 23.32 -13.80 16.17
C SER A 127 23.36 -14.58 14.86
N ASP A 128 23.69 -15.88 14.93
CA ASP A 128 23.63 -16.77 13.76
C ASP A 128 22.24 -16.81 13.16
N GLU A 129 21.21 -16.71 13.98
CA GLU A 129 19.80 -16.65 13.55
C GLU A 129 19.49 -15.35 12.80
N ASP A 130 20.02 -14.20 13.24
CA ASP A 130 19.87 -12.93 12.55
C ASP A 130 20.61 -12.93 11.21
N GLN A 131 21.83 -13.52 11.19
CA GLN A 131 22.58 -13.66 9.94
C GLN A 131 21.85 -14.57 8.94
N ALA A 132 21.33 -15.70 9.38
CA ALA A 132 20.53 -16.60 8.55
C ALA A 132 19.28 -15.89 8.00
N SER A 133 18.65 -14.99 8.79
CA SER A 133 17.51 -14.22 8.33
C SER A 133 17.89 -13.20 7.24
N ILE A 134 19.06 -12.57 7.37
CA ILE A 134 19.60 -11.68 6.33
C ILE A 134 19.86 -12.46 5.04
N ASP A 135 20.54 -13.60 5.16
CA ASP A 135 20.87 -14.47 4.01
C ASP A 135 19.61 -14.95 3.29
N ARG A 136 18.60 -15.38 4.05
CA ARG A 136 17.30 -15.77 3.49
C ARG A 136 16.59 -14.61 2.78
N ALA A 137 16.61 -13.39 3.37
CA ALA A 137 16.02 -12.22 2.73
C ALA A 137 16.74 -11.85 1.42
N ILE A 138 18.07 -11.98 1.37
CA ILE A 138 18.89 -11.75 0.18
C ILE A 138 18.51 -12.75 -0.93
N GLU A 139 18.42 -14.03 -0.58
CA GLU A 139 18.04 -15.11 -1.49
C GLU A 139 16.63 -14.90 -2.07
N LEU A 140 15.62 -14.69 -1.21
CA LEU A 140 14.22 -14.48 -1.61
C LEU A 140 14.04 -13.30 -2.55
N LEU A 141 14.82 -12.25 -2.38
CA LEU A 141 14.75 -11.05 -3.21
C LEU A 141 15.72 -11.11 -4.41
N GLU A 142 16.44 -12.21 -4.61
CA GLU A 142 17.39 -12.41 -5.72
C GLU A 142 18.42 -11.28 -5.83
N VAL A 143 18.99 -10.88 -4.69
CA VAL A 143 20.02 -9.81 -4.62
C VAL A 143 21.38 -10.33 -4.18
N ASP A 144 21.62 -11.64 -4.24
CA ASP A 144 22.86 -12.29 -3.81
C ASP A 144 24.10 -11.71 -4.48
N GLN A 145 24.05 -11.57 -5.82
CA GLN A 145 25.16 -11.04 -6.60
C GLN A 145 25.44 -9.54 -6.37
N LEU A 146 24.52 -8.87 -5.64
CA LEU A 146 24.63 -7.45 -5.31
C LEU A 146 25.09 -7.22 -3.89
N ARG A 147 25.33 -8.27 -3.08
CA ARG A 147 25.57 -8.23 -1.63
C ARG A 147 26.58 -7.16 -1.22
N ASP A 148 27.71 -7.10 -1.90
CA ASP A 148 28.81 -6.17 -1.61
C ASP A 148 28.70 -4.85 -2.40
N ARG A 149 27.71 -4.74 -3.30
CA ARG A 149 27.55 -3.55 -4.12
C ARG A 149 26.99 -2.40 -3.31
N ARG A 150 27.47 -1.17 -3.58
CA ARG A 150 26.95 0.03 -2.93
C ARG A 150 25.52 0.31 -3.37
N ILE A 151 24.67 0.74 -2.44
CA ILE A 151 23.24 1.02 -2.73
C ILE A 151 23.06 2.10 -3.79
N GLY A 152 23.91 3.12 -3.86
CA GLY A 152 23.87 4.17 -4.88
C GLY A 152 24.22 3.70 -6.28
N ALA A 153 24.77 2.48 -6.45
CA ALA A 153 25.09 1.90 -7.74
C ALA A 153 24.03 0.92 -8.26
N LEU A 154 22.90 0.80 -7.55
CA LEU A 154 21.80 -0.10 -7.91
C LEU A 154 20.85 0.58 -8.92
N SER A 155 20.24 -0.24 -9.80
CA SER A 155 19.06 0.20 -10.54
C SER A 155 17.86 0.37 -9.60
N GLY A 156 16.82 1.12 -10.02
CA GLY A 156 15.61 1.33 -9.22
C GLY A 156 14.97 0.01 -8.74
N GLY A 157 14.84 -0.99 -9.61
CA GLY A 157 14.31 -2.31 -9.25
C GLY A 157 15.21 -3.09 -8.28
N GLN A 158 16.56 -3.03 -8.44
CA GLN A 158 17.50 -3.63 -7.52
C GLN A 158 17.44 -2.97 -6.13
N LEU A 159 17.34 -1.65 -6.11
CA LEU A 159 17.18 -0.89 -4.86
C LEU A 159 15.86 -1.25 -4.18
N GLN A 160 14.77 -1.33 -4.91
CA GLN A 160 13.45 -1.72 -4.39
C GLN A 160 13.49 -3.12 -3.76
N ARG A 161 14.04 -4.12 -4.46
CA ARG A 161 14.24 -5.48 -3.92
C ARG A 161 15.10 -5.46 -2.65
N THR A 162 16.20 -4.71 -2.64
CA THR A 162 17.06 -4.53 -1.45
C THR A 162 16.27 -3.97 -0.27
N MET A 163 15.40 -2.98 -0.49
CA MET A 163 14.61 -2.37 0.56
C MET A 163 13.49 -3.29 1.08
N ILE A 164 12.93 -4.15 0.23
CA ILE A 164 12.01 -5.21 0.68
C ILE A 164 12.77 -6.25 1.50
N ALA A 165 13.96 -6.69 1.05
CA ALA A 165 14.82 -7.59 1.81
C ALA A 165 15.13 -7.02 3.21
N ARG A 166 15.44 -5.74 3.29
CA ARG A 166 15.59 -5.03 4.56
C ARG A 166 14.33 -5.08 5.42
N ALA A 167 13.14 -4.91 4.82
CA ALA A 167 11.88 -4.91 5.57
C ALA A 167 11.55 -6.29 6.15
N ILE A 168 11.91 -7.39 5.43
CA ILE A 168 11.63 -8.77 5.87
C ILE A 168 12.76 -9.38 6.72
N SER A 169 13.96 -8.80 6.74
CA SER A 169 15.11 -9.33 7.50
C SER A 169 14.86 -9.48 8.99
N THR A 170 13.92 -8.69 9.56
CA THR A 170 13.52 -8.80 10.98
C THR A 170 12.50 -9.90 11.25
N ARG A 171 12.15 -10.73 10.27
CA ARG A 171 11.11 -11.76 10.35
C ARG A 171 9.77 -11.19 10.84
N PRO A 172 9.25 -10.14 10.18
CA PRO A 172 7.98 -9.54 10.56
C PRO A 172 6.82 -10.53 10.34
N LYS A 173 5.66 -10.25 10.94
CA LYS A 173 4.39 -10.93 10.65
C LYS A 173 3.49 -10.10 9.74
N LEU A 174 3.70 -8.78 9.71
CA LEU A 174 3.02 -7.82 8.86
C LEU A 174 4.04 -7.10 7.99
N LEU A 175 3.85 -7.15 6.66
CA LEU A 175 4.61 -6.36 5.70
C LEU A 175 3.72 -5.24 5.15
N VAL A 176 4.18 -3.99 5.28
CA VAL A 176 3.46 -2.81 4.76
C VAL A 176 4.28 -2.20 3.63
N LEU A 177 3.66 -2.07 2.46
CA LEU A 177 4.27 -1.54 1.23
C LEU A 177 3.49 -0.29 0.79
N ASP A 178 4.15 0.86 0.83
CA ASP A 178 3.54 2.15 0.48
C ASP A 178 3.96 2.55 -0.94
N GLU A 179 3.04 2.47 -1.91
CA GLU A 179 3.23 2.74 -3.34
C GLU A 179 4.46 2.06 -3.98
N PRO A 180 4.58 0.73 -3.81
CA PRO A 180 5.82 0.03 -4.15
C PRO A 180 6.11 -0.01 -5.66
N THR A 181 5.12 0.18 -6.53
CA THR A 181 5.27 0.08 -8.00
C THR A 181 5.26 1.45 -8.70
N LEU A 182 5.43 2.54 -7.94
CA LEU A 182 5.45 3.87 -8.51
C LEU A 182 6.59 4.04 -9.52
N GLY A 183 6.26 4.40 -10.77
CA GLY A 183 7.24 4.59 -11.84
C GLY A 183 7.78 3.31 -12.48
N VAL A 184 7.17 2.15 -12.20
CA VAL A 184 7.52 0.86 -12.80
C VAL A 184 6.57 0.55 -13.95
N ASP A 185 7.10 0.00 -15.05
CA ASP A 185 6.31 -0.43 -16.21
C ASP A 185 5.40 -1.64 -15.88
N ILE A 186 4.43 -1.94 -16.76
CA ILE A 186 3.44 -3.01 -16.54
C ILE A 186 4.12 -4.38 -16.32
N ALA A 187 5.16 -4.69 -17.08
CA ALA A 187 5.89 -5.95 -16.94
C ALA A 187 6.64 -6.03 -15.60
N GLY A 188 7.17 -4.91 -15.14
CA GLY A 188 7.80 -4.78 -13.82
C GLY A 188 6.79 -4.90 -12.70
N GLN A 189 5.58 -4.33 -12.84
CA GLN A 189 4.50 -4.48 -11.87
C GLN A 189 4.07 -5.93 -11.71
N GLN A 190 3.92 -6.70 -12.80
CA GLN A 190 3.60 -8.12 -12.75
C GLN A 190 4.68 -8.95 -12.04
N ARG A 191 5.97 -8.70 -12.37
CA ARG A 191 7.08 -9.35 -11.68
C ARG A 191 7.13 -9.03 -10.20
N PHE A 192 6.83 -7.78 -9.84
CA PHE A 192 6.73 -7.35 -8.46
C PHE A 192 5.59 -8.06 -7.71
N SER A 193 4.41 -8.15 -8.34
CA SER A 193 3.26 -8.88 -7.78
C SER A 193 3.61 -10.32 -7.47
N SER A 194 4.15 -11.06 -8.45
CA SER A 194 4.58 -12.46 -8.26
C SER A 194 5.63 -12.60 -7.16
N LEU A 195 6.55 -11.65 -7.05
CA LEU A 195 7.55 -11.64 -5.98
C LEU A 195 6.91 -11.49 -4.59
N ILE A 196 5.97 -10.56 -4.45
CA ILE A 196 5.25 -10.35 -3.17
C ILE A 196 4.41 -11.57 -2.81
N ASP A 197 3.76 -12.21 -3.79
CA ASP A 197 3.02 -13.45 -3.57
C ASP A 197 3.93 -14.53 -3.02
N THR A 198 5.06 -14.78 -3.69
CA THR A 198 6.04 -15.79 -3.26
C THR A 198 6.55 -15.53 -1.85
N ILE A 199 6.94 -14.29 -1.54
CA ILE A 199 7.45 -13.92 -0.21
C ILE A 199 6.37 -14.06 0.86
N SER A 200 5.14 -13.62 0.56
CA SER A 200 4.02 -13.70 1.50
C SER A 200 3.67 -15.14 1.85
N ASP A 201 3.66 -16.02 0.84
CA ASP A 201 3.33 -17.44 1.02
C ASP A 201 4.47 -18.19 1.74
N GLU A 202 5.73 -17.99 1.35
CA GLU A 202 6.87 -18.67 1.97
C GLU A 202 7.12 -18.26 3.42
N LEU A 203 6.87 -17.00 3.76
CA LEU A 203 7.11 -16.47 5.11
C LEU A 203 5.83 -16.42 5.95
N GLY A 204 4.67 -16.78 5.41
CA GLY A 204 3.38 -16.66 6.09
C GLY A 204 3.07 -15.23 6.52
N LEU A 205 3.30 -14.24 5.63
CA LEU A 205 3.13 -12.84 5.94
C LEU A 205 1.68 -12.39 5.74
N THR A 206 1.23 -11.51 6.62
CA THR A 206 0.13 -10.60 6.29
C THR A 206 0.73 -9.42 5.56
N THR A 207 0.17 -9.05 4.40
CA THR A 207 0.71 -7.96 3.59
C THR A 207 -0.33 -6.86 3.40
N ILE A 208 0.07 -5.60 3.59
CA ILE A 208 -0.74 -4.43 3.24
C ILE A 208 0.00 -3.69 2.12
N VAL A 209 -0.66 -3.58 0.96
CA VAL A 209 -0.14 -2.82 -0.19
C VAL A 209 -1.00 -1.59 -0.39
N VAL A 210 -0.38 -0.41 -0.33
CA VAL A 210 -1.06 0.85 -0.62
C VAL A 210 -0.66 1.33 -1.99
N THR A 211 -1.63 1.59 -2.84
CA THR A 211 -1.41 2.11 -4.19
C THR A 211 -2.60 2.92 -4.67
N HIS A 212 -2.38 3.78 -5.65
CA HIS A 212 -3.42 4.44 -6.43
C HIS A 212 -3.69 3.70 -7.76
N ASP A 213 -2.87 2.69 -8.10
CA ASP A 213 -3.03 1.87 -9.30
C ASP A 213 -3.88 0.63 -8.99
N MET A 214 -5.12 0.65 -9.48
CA MET A 214 -6.08 -0.42 -9.29
C MET A 214 -5.64 -1.74 -9.94
N ARG A 215 -4.95 -1.68 -11.11
CA ARG A 215 -4.53 -2.90 -11.81
C ARG A 215 -3.45 -3.64 -11.03
N ALA A 216 -2.48 -2.91 -10.52
CA ALA A 216 -1.44 -3.47 -9.68
C ALA A 216 -2.02 -4.07 -8.38
N LEU A 217 -3.06 -3.44 -7.84
CA LEU A 217 -3.68 -3.86 -6.60
C LEU A 217 -4.48 -5.15 -6.74
N VAL A 218 -5.35 -5.24 -7.74
CA VAL A 218 -6.21 -6.42 -7.99
C VAL A 218 -5.36 -7.67 -8.29
N ALA A 219 -4.17 -7.51 -8.85
CA ALA A 219 -3.26 -8.60 -9.15
C ALA A 219 -2.63 -9.25 -7.90
N VAL A 220 -2.58 -8.56 -6.76
CA VAL A 220 -1.85 -9.01 -5.54
C VAL A 220 -2.79 -9.23 -4.36
N ALA A 221 -3.94 -8.55 -4.31
CA ALA A 221 -4.75 -8.46 -3.11
C ALA A 221 -5.83 -9.55 -3.05
N ASP A 222 -5.92 -10.23 -1.90
CA ASP A 222 -7.05 -11.12 -1.57
C ASP A 222 -8.27 -10.29 -1.14
N ARG A 223 -8.00 -9.11 -0.57
CA ARG A 223 -9.01 -8.13 -0.13
C ARG A 223 -8.60 -6.72 -0.49
N VAL A 224 -9.58 -5.87 -0.73
CA VAL A 224 -9.38 -4.46 -1.06
C VAL A 224 -10.13 -3.58 -0.09
N ALA A 225 -9.49 -2.51 0.37
CA ALA A 225 -10.09 -1.43 1.13
C ALA A 225 -10.01 -0.13 0.32
N CYS A 226 -11.14 0.54 0.11
CA CYS A 226 -11.18 1.83 -0.56
C CYS A 226 -11.30 2.95 0.47
N LEU A 227 -10.31 3.82 0.53
CA LEU A 227 -10.16 4.88 1.53
C LEU A 227 -10.17 6.27 0.88
N SER A 228 -11.13 7.09 1.31
CA SER A 228 -11.18 8.53 1.02
C SER A 228 -11.72 9.25 2.24
N ARG A 229 -10.84 9.59 3.21
CA ARG A 229 -11.13 10.06 4.56
C ARG A 229 -11.93 9.08 5.42
N THR A 230 -12.91 8.40 4.84
CA THR A 230 -13.67 7.30 5.44
C THR A 230 -13.40 6.01 4.66
N LEU A 231 -13.81 4.88 5.22
CA LEU A 231 -13.73 3.58 4.55
C LEU A 231 -15.01 3.36 3.73
N HIS A 232 -14.89 3.37 2.40
CA HIS A 232 -16.03 3.20 1.49
C HIS A 232 -16.28 1.74 1.10
N PHE A 233 -15.23 0.92 1.11
CA PHE A 233 -15.30 -0.47 0.71
C PHE A 233 -14.23 -1.29 1.45
N HIS A 234 -14.57 -2.52 1.87
CA HIS A 234 -13.61 -3.47 2.43
C HIS A 234 -14.10 -4.90 2.22
N ASP A 235 -13.75 -5.49 1.07
CA ASP A 235 -14.13 -6.86 0.70
C ASP A 235 -13.16 -7.44 -0.36
N THR A 236 -13.55 -8.55 -1.00
CA THR A 236 -12.81 -9.14 -2.12
C THR A 236 -12.78 -8.21 -3.33
N PRO A 237 -11.75 -8.30 -4.19
CA PRO A 237 -11.65 -7.45 -5.40
C PRO A 237 -12.86 -7.52 -6.32
N ASP A 238 -13.56 -8.66 -6.37
CA ASP A 238 -14.76 -8.85 -7.21
C ASP A 238 -15.94 -7.94 -6.83
N GLY A 239 -15.92 -7.42 -5.60
CA GLY A 239 -16.92 -6.44 -5.12
C GLY A 239 -16.61 -4.99 -5.52
N LEU A 240 -15.49 -4.71 -6.19
CA LEU A 240 -15.14 -3.38 -6.69
C LEU A 240 -15.99 -3.03 -7.92
N THR A 241 -17.14 -2.46 -7.68
CA THR A 241 -18.04 -1.99 -8.76
C THR A 241 -17.63 -0.59 -9.24
N PRO A 242 -18.00 -0.20 -10.48
CA PRO A 242 -17.81 1.17 -10.96
C PRO A 242 -18.44 2.23 -10.02
N ALA A 243 -19.55 1.91 -9.38
CA ALA A 243 -20.24 2.78 -8.43
C ALA A 243 -19.38 3.04 -7.17
N VAL A 244 -18.74 1.99 -6.61
CA VAL A 244 -17.81 2.13 -5.48
C VAL A 244 -16.61 3.00 -5.87
N LEU A 245 -16.04 2.76 -7.05
CA LEU A 245 -14.91 3.54 -7.54
C LEU A 245 -15.28 5.01 -7.76
N ALA A 246 -16.46 5.25 -8.35
CA ALA A 246 -16.96 6.61 -8.53
C ALA A 246 -17.09 7.36 -7.20
N GLN A 247 -17.61 6.72 -6.15
CA GLN A 247 -17.71 7.32 -4.82
C GLN A 247 -16.34 7.65 -4.21
N VAL A 248 -15.38 6.74 -4.35
CA VAL A 248 -14.04 6.90 -3.78
C VAL A 248 -13.25 8.02 -4.46
N PHE A 249 -13.39 8.14 -5.79
CA PHE A 249 -12.64 9.10 -6.62
C PHE A 249 -13.45 10.33 -7.01
N ALA A 250 -14.68 10.49 -6.54
CA ALA A 250 -15.56 11.62 -6.90
C ALA A 250 -14.87 12.98 -6.72
N HIS A 251 -14.16 13.17 -5.62
CA HIS A 251 -13.45 14.43 -5.33
C HIS A 251 -12.28 14.76 -6.28
N ASP A 252 -11.68 13.74 -6.93
CA ASP A 252 -10.60 13.96 -7.90
C ASP A 252 -11.18 14.31 -9.29
N ILE A 253 -12.41 13.90 -9.55
CA ILE A 253 -13.08 14.04 -10.85
C ILE A 253 -13.90 15.34 -10.92
N GLU A 254 -14.53 15.75 -9.82
CA GLU A 254 -15.33 16.98 -9.74
C GLU A 254 -14.64 18.27 -10.21
N PRO A 255 -13.35 18.53 -9.85
CA PRO A 255 -12.66 19.73 -10.34
C PRO A 255 -12.36 19.73 -11.84
N ILE A 256 -12.32 18.55 -12.46
CA ILE A 256 -11.93 18.38 -13.87
C ILE A 256 -13.17 18.37 -14.79
N LEU A 257 -14.25 17.73 -14.36
CA LEU A 257 -15.43 17.46 -15.19
C LEU A 257 -16.69 18.20 -14.72
N GLY A 258 -16.63 18.97 -13.63
CA GLY A 258 -17.82 19.48 -12.96
C GLY A 258 -18.58 18.37 -12.21
N ALA A 259 -19.77 18.68 -11.65
CA ALA A 259 -20.58 17.66 -10.98
C ALA A 259 -21.02 16.58 -11.98
N VAL A 260 -20.29 15.48 -12.01
CA VAL A 260 -20.58 14.33 -12.89
C VAL A 260 -21.59 13.45 -12.16
N HIS A 261 -22.83 13.47 -12.62
CA HIS A 261 -23.76 12.38 -12.32
C HIS A 261 -23.32 11.14 -13.13
N ILE A 262 -22.70 10.19 -12.46
CA ILE A 262 -22.40 8.89 -13.07
C ILE A 262 -23.61 8.00 -12.80
N ASP A 263 -24.53 7.96 -13.75
CA ASP A 263 -25.57 6.95 -13.79
C ASP A 263 -24.91 5.63 -14.24
N ALA A 264 -24.67 4.74 -13.27
CA ALA A 264 -24.12 3.41 -13.52
C ALA A 264 -25.23 2.48 -14.09
N HIS A 265 -25.63 2.73 -15.32
CA HIS A 265 -26.49 1.79 -16.07
C HIS A 265 -25.62 0.91 -16.97
N ALA A 266 -25.91 -0.40 -17.01
CA ALA A 266 -25.39 -1.25 -18.05
C ALA A 266 -25.90 -0.72 -19.41
N ALA A 267 -25.03 -0.67 -20.42
CA ALA A 267 -25.34 -0.09 -21.73
C ALA A 267 -26.55 -0.75 -22.43
N ASP A 268 -26.96 -1.93 -21.99
CA ASP A 268 -28.07 -2.71 -22.56
C ASP A 268 -29.44 -2.37 -21.97
N ASP A 269 -29.52 -1.58 -20.87
CA ASP A 269 -30.80 -1.26 -20.18
C ASP A 269 -31.17 0.24 -20.26
N CYS A 270 -30.61 1.00 -21.19
CA CYS A 270 -30.85 2.44 -21.29
C CYS A 270 -32.06 2.74 -22.21
N ASP A 271 -33.25 2.65 -21.66
CA ASP A 271 -34.52 3.06 -22.33
C ASP A 271 -34.88 4.55 -22.07
N ASP A 272 -33.98 5.38 -21.56
CA ASP A 272 -34.23 6.79 -21.26
C ASP A 272 -34.08 7.65 -22.54
N PRO A 273 -35.13 8.28 -23.04
CA PRO A 273 -35.12 9.12 -24.23
C PRO A 273 -34.26 10.40 -24.08
N ALA A 274 -33.81 10.75 -22.88
CA ALA A 274 -32.91 11.87 -22.63
C ALA A 274 -31.44 11.56 -23.00
N HIS A 275 -31.09 10.30 -23.25
CA HIS A 275 -29.75 9.83 -23.63
C HIS A 275 -29.64 9.59 -25.16
N ALA A 276 -30.41 10.27 -25.99
CA ALA A 276 -30.26 10.22 -27.44
C ALA A 276 -28.88 10.82 -27.82
N HIS A 277 -27.94 9.95 -28.09
CA HIS A 277 -26.62 10.32 -28.61
C HIS A 277 -26.78 10.99 -29.98
N HIS A 278 -26.56 12.28 -30.07
CA HIS A 278 -26.33 12.97 -31.31
C HIS A 278 -24.99 12.50 -31.92
N HIS A 279 -25.03 11.40 -32.66
CA HIS A 279 -24.00 11.07 -33.63
C HIS A 279 -24.28 11.86 -34.93
N ASP A 280 -23.88 13.12 -34.95
CA ASP A 280 -23.81 13.91 -36.20
C ASP A 280 -22.34 14.19 -36.49
N CYS A 281 -21.67 13.21 -37.06
CA CYS A 281 -20.35 13.37 -37.69
C CYS A 281 -20.57 13.53 -39.18
N GLY A 282 -21.12 14.70 -39.61
CA GLY A 282 -21.16 15.11 -41.00
C GLY A 282 -19.77 15.44 -41.53
N HIS A 283 -19.12 14.48 -42.16
CA HIS A 283 -17.99 14.75 -43.05
C HIS A 283 -18.49 15.07 -44.45
N ASP A 284 -18.77 16.33 -44.74
CA ASP A 284 -18.91 16.83 -46.10
C ASP A 284 -17.53 17.03 -46.73
N HIS A 285 -17.08 16.05 -47.49
CA HIS A 285 -16.06 16.22 -48.50
C HIS A 285 -16.70 16.83 -49.76
N LYS A 286 -16.61 18.16 -49.94
CA LYS A 286 -16.74 18.77 -51.23
C LYS A 286 -15.33 18.94 -51.84
N GLY A 287 -15.07 18.11 -52.86
CA GLY A 287 -14.01 18.39 -53.80
C GLY A 287 -14.42 19.57 -54.67
N ASP A 288 -13.46 20.43 -54.94
CA ASP A 288 -13.51 21.30 -56.12
C ASP A 288 -12.16 21.23 -56.83
N ALA A 289 -12.28 20.78 -58.09
CA ALA A 289 -11.28 20.87 -59.12
C ALA A 289 -11.34 22.27 -59.73
N SER A 290 -10.22 22.94 -59.81
CA SER A 290 -9.77 23.77 -60.96
C SER A 290 -8.34 24.23 -60.75
#